data_3014ae14a09ad8a4449ec49e69a7587c
#
_entry.id   3014ae14a09ad8a4449ec49e69a7587c
#
_cell.length_a   1.000
_cell.length_b   1.000
_cell.length_c   1.000
_cell.angle_alpha   90.00
_cell.angle_beta   90.00
_cell.angle_gamma   90.00
#
_symmetry.space_group_name_H-M   'P 1'
#
loop_
_entity.id
_entity.type
_entity.pdbx_description
1 polymer ?
#
loop_
_entity_poly.entity_id
_entity_poly.type
_entity_poly.pdbx_seq_one_letter_code
_entity_poly.pdbx_strand_id
1 'polypeptide(L)'
;MSRNRRVVASLVLAALAYSTMQMMVVPALPAIQRDLGADAGATAWLVSAFLLSTTIGTPVLGRLGDVYGKERVLVLVLVVFACGGVVGALADSLATVIAARVLQGLGGAVFPLAYGVARDTLPAGRVALAVGLISGSFGVGGSLGLVLCGPLVELLSWHAIFLTGTVLPLIAIVGIRRSVAASARRSRVSLDWVGAVGLAAALLPLLVGVAQARAWGVLSAGVLGLVAGGLALLCAWARWELTRTAPLIDLRLMARRSIWPVNAVAVLVGFCMYATGYLVPQFVQRDPAVDGFGFGAGVTETGLFLLPELGAGLLSGAAAGALGSRTGSKLPLRLGIATMAGGYAVLAVAHTVAWPVYLGTLLAHGIGLNLAYTAMSNLIVAAAPAEQVGESSGMNTMLRTVGGALGAQLAGALVSGSADERAFTTGFLLLGGVALTALILSRTVLAERAP
;
A
#
# COMPACT_ATOMS: atom_id res chain seq x y z
N MET A 1 14.41 -27.56 1.40
CA MET A 1 14.37 -26.27 0.67
C MET A 1 15.75 -25.63 0.69
N SER A 2 16.23 -25.12 -0.47
CA SER A 2 17.49 -24.37 -0.53
C SER A 2 17.40 -23.08 0.34
N ARG A 3 18.55 -22.57 0.83
CA ARG A 3 18.61 -21.35 1.66
C ARG A 3 17.87 -20.17 0.99
N ASN A 4 18.08 -19.98 -0.30
CA ASN A 4 17.43 -18.90 -1.06
C ASN A 4 15.90 -19.00 -1.05
N ARG A 5 15.33 -20.21 -1.17
CA ARG A 5 13.86 -20.41 -1.09
C ARG A 5 13.32 -20.10 0.28
N ARG A 6 14.06 -20.40 1.36
CA ARG A 6 13.66 -20.05 2.74
C ARG A 6 13.67 -18.55 2.95
N VAL A 7 14.69 -17.85 2.45
CA VAL A 7 14.76 -16.37 2.50
C VAL A 7 13.53 -15.77 1.82
N VAL A 8 13.26 -16.13 0.57
CA VAL A 8 12.12 -15.58 -0.19
C VAL A 8 10.80 -15.89 0.52
N ALA A 9 10.58 -17.12 0.98
CA ALA A 9 9.35 -17.50 1.69
C ALA A 9 9.13 -16.67 2.98
N SER A 10 10.20 -16.40 3.74
CA SER A 10 10.10 -15.59 4.96
C SER A 10 9.78 -14.13 4.66
N LEU A 11 10.35 -13.55 3.59
CA LEU A 11 10.07 -12.18 3.16
C LEU A 11 8.65 -12.05 2.59
N VAL A 12 8.20 -13.02 1.82
CA VAL A 12 6.82 -13.11 1.31
C VAL A 12 5.82 -13.21 2.46
N LEU A 13 6.11 -14.04 3.46
CA LEU A 13 5.24 -14.17 4.64
C LEU A 13 5.16 -12.85 5.44
N ALA A 14 6.27 -12.13 5.58
CA ALA A 14 6.28 -10.82 6.23
C ALA A 14 5.40 -9.81 5.46
N ALA A 15 5.49 -9.79 4.14
CA ALA A 15 4.68 -8.93 3.28
C ALA A 15 3.20 -9.32 3.31
N LEU A 16 2.88 -10.63 3.31
CA LEU A 16 1.52 -11.14 3.47
C LEU A 16 0.92 -10.72 4.81
N ALA A 17 1.68 -10.85 5.91
CA ALA A 17 1.21 -10.48 7.24
C ALA A 17 0.75 -9.02 7.30
N TYR A 18 1.55 -8.11 6.73
CA TYR A 18 1.20 -6.71 6.68
C TYR A 18 -0.02 -6.43 5.79
N SER A 19 -0.03 -6.93 4.56
CA SER A 19 -1.10 -6.63 3.59
C SER A 19 -2.44 -7.26 3.99
N THR A 20 -2.44 -8.44 4.59
CA THR A 20 -3.65 -9.07 5.14
C THR A 20 -4.27 -8.21 6.23
N MET A 21 -3.46 -7.77 7.21
CA MET A 21 -3.96 -6.95 8.32
C MET A 21 -4.39 -5.56 7.88
N GLN A 22 -3.75 -5.00 6.85
CA GLN A 22 -4.11 -3.70 6.30
C GLN A 22 -5.56 -3.66 5.82
N MET A 23 -6.01 -4.68 5.10
CA MET A 23 -7.35 -4.75 4.49
C MET A 23 -8.40 -5.37 5.41
N MET A 24 -8.01 -6.24 6.35
CA MET A 24 -8.94 -6.98 7.21
C MET A 24 -9.77 -6.08 8.14
N VAL A 25 -9.24 -4.94 8.57
CA VAL A 25 -9.94 -4.04 9.51
C VAL A 25 -11.13 -3.32 8.86
N VAL A 26 -11.09 -3.06 7.54
CA VAL A 26 -12.13 -2.26 6.87
C VAL A 26 -13.51 -2.91 6.96
N PRO A 27 -13.71 -4.20 6.62
CA PRO A 27 -15.00 -4.86 6.79
C PRO A 27 -15.44 -5.03 8.25
N ALA A 28 -14.48 -5.04 9.19
CA ALA A 28 -14.76 -5.17 10.62
C ALA A 28 -15.22 -3.86 11.29
N LEU A 29 -15.07 -2.70 10.64
CA LEU A 29 -15.42 -1.39 11.22
C LEU A 29 -16.83 -1.34 11.82
N PRO A 30 -17.90 -1.84 11.15
CA PRO A 30 -19.24 -1.81 11.73
C PRO A 30 -19.38 -2.67 12.99
N ALA A 31 -18.65 -3.78 13.11
CA ALA A 31 -18.63 -4.61 14.31
C ALA A 31 -17.91 -3.90 15.46
N ILE A 32 -16.74 -3.31 15.20
CA ILE A 32 -15.98 -2.51 16.17
C ILE A 32 -16.81 -1.31 16.66
N GLN A 33 -17.48 -0.63 15.72
CA GLN A 33 -18.34 0.53 16.02
C GLN A 33 -19.47 0.18 16.98
N ARG A 34 -20.16 -0.94 16.75
CA ARG A 34 -21.26 -1.40 17.59
C ARG A 34 -20.78 -1.81 18.99
N ASP A 35 -19.68 -2.54 19.05
CA ASP A 35 -19.15 -3.09 20.30
C ASP A 35 -18.59 -2.00 21.22
N LEU A 36 -17.88 -1.02 20.65
CA LEU A 36 -17.29 0.09 21.40
C LEU A 36 -18.21 1.33 21.56
N GLY A 37 -19.44 1.26 21.03
CA GLY A 37 -20.39 2.40 21.08
C GLY A 37 -19.85 3.67 20.42
N ALA A 38 -18.97 3.55 19.43
CA ALA A 38 -18.31 4.67 18.78
C ALA A 38 -19.09 5.16 17.55
N ASP A 39 -18.98 6.42 17.20
CA ASP A 39 -19.54 6.95 15.96
C ASP A 39 -18.69 6.58 14.72
N ALA A 40 -19.29 6.71 13.53
CA ALA A 40 -18.62 6.37 12.27
C ALA A 40 -17.40 7.27 11.98
N GLY A 41 -17.41 8.53 12.40
CA GLY A 41 -16.29 9.46 12.22
C GLY A 41 -15.10 9.06 13.08
N ALA A 42 -15.36 8.70 14.33
CA ALA A 42 -14.33 8.25 15.26
C ALA A 42 -13.73 6.90 14.82
N THR A 43 -14.55 5.95 14.35
CA THR A 43 -14.04 4.65 13.82
C THR A 43 -13.26 4.78 12.51
N ALA A 44 -13.51 5.78 11.68
CA ALA A 44 -12.71 6.07 10.50
C ALA A 44 -11.22 6.34 10.81
N TRP A 45 -10.93 6.79 12.04
CA TRP A 45 -9.55 6.96 12.51
C TRP A 45 -8.76 5.65 12.57
N LEU A 46 -9.40 4.49 12.66
CA LEU A 46 -8.71 3.19 12.63
C LEU A 46 -7.96 2.97 11.29
N VAL A 47 -8.54 3.44 10.21
CA VAL A 47 -7.91 3.39 8.88
C VAL A 47 -6.93 4.54 8.70
N SER A 48 -7.34 5.76 9.07
CA SER A 48 -6.53 6.97 8.88
C SER A 48 -5.24 6.91 9.69
N ALA A 49 -5.29 6.53 10.97
CA ALA A 49 -4.11 6.42 11.84
C ALA A 49 -3.10 5.38 11.31
N PHE A 50 -3.58 4.26 10.79
CA PHE A 50 -2.74 3.27 10.14
C PHE A 50 -2.04 3.85 8.90
N LEU A 51 -2.79 4.50 7.99
CA LEU A 51 -2.23 5.09 6.77
C LEU A 51 -1.26 6.24 7.07
N LEU A 52 -1.58 7.09 8.05
CA LEU A 52 -0.70 8.16 8.53
C LEU A 52 0.62 7.59 9.04
N SER A 53 0.55 6.61 9.94
CA SER A 53 1.72 5.93 10.49
C SER A 53 2.54 5.23 9.40
N THR A 54 1.87 4.58 8.45
CA THR A 54 2.52 3.94 7.28
C THR A 54 3.26 4.98 6.43
N THR A 55 2.60 6.09 6.11
CA THR A 55 3.16 7.11 5.22
C THR A 55 4.39 7.78 5.83
N ILE A 56 4.32 8.12 7.12
CA ILE A 56 5.42 8.78 7.83
C ILE A 56 6.53 7.76 8.17
N GLY A 57 6.15 6.59 8.69
CA GLY A 57 7.10 5.59 9.18
C GLY A 57 7.90 4.91 8.07
N THR A 58 7.30 4.70 6.89
CA THR A 58 7.95 3.92 5.83
C THR A 58 9.29 4.49 5.36
N PRO A 59 9.42 5.78 4.99
CA PRO A 59 10.71 6.34 4.57
C PRO A 59 11.72 6.39 5.73
N VAL A 60 11.27 6.72 6.94
CA VAL A 60 12.13 6.77 8.13
C VAL A 60 12.72 5.40 8.45
N LEU A 61 11.88 4.37 8.50
CA LEU A 61 12.29 3.00 8.80
C LEU A 61 13.09 2.38 7.64
N GLY A 62 12.78 2.76 6.39
CA GLY A 62 13.58 2.40 5.23
C GLY A 62 15.02 2.91 5.37
N ARG A 63 15.17 4.21 5.70
CA ARG A 63 16.47 4.83 5.95
C ARG A 63 17.19 4.20 7.17
N LEU A 64 16.45 3.93 8.24
CA LEU A 64 16.96 3.23 9.41
C LEU A 64 17.55 1.86 9.03
N GLY A 65 16.89 1.15 8.10
CA GLY A 65 17.38 -0.12 7.56
C GLY A 65 18.69 0.02 6.81
N ASP A 66 18.88 1.09 6.05
CA ASP A 66 20.14 1.35 5.34
C ASP A 66 21.30 1.66 6.30
N VAL A 67 21.02 2.31 7.45
CA VAL A 67 22.04 2.66 8.47
C VAL A 67 22.36 1.48 9.40
N TYR A 68 21.34 0.83 9.97
CA TYR A 68 21.52 -0.18 11.03
C TYR A 68 21.48 -1.63 10.53
N GLY A 69 21.14 -1.81 9.25
CA GLY A 69 20.99 -3.12 8.61
C GLY A 69 19.52 -3.50 8.40
N LYS A 70 19.20 -3.76 7.15
CA LYS A 70 17.82 -3.98 6.69
C LYS A 70 17.13 -5.15 7.37
N GLU A 71 17.85 -6.25 7.60
CA GLU A 71 17.33 -7.44 8.29
C GLU A 71 16.95 -7.13 9.74
N ARG A 72 17.80 -6.40 10.47
CA ARG A 72 17.54 -6.05 11.88
C ARG A 72 16.34 -5.12 12.01
N VAL A 73 16.27 -4.10 11.16
CA VAL A 73 15.16 -3.16 11.17
C VAL A 73 13.86 -3.83 10.70
N LEU A 74 13.91 -4.75 9.73
CA LEU A 74 12.75 -5.56 9.32
C LEU A 74 12.20 -6.38 10.49
N VAL A 75 13.09 -7.04 11.25
CA VAL A 75 12.67 -7.80 12.45
C VAL A 75 12.07 -6.86 13.51
N LEU A 76 12.69 -5.69 13.76
CA LEU A 76 12.14 -4.70 14.68
C LEU A 76 10.73 -4.24 14.26
N VAL A 77 10.55 -3.92 12.99
CA VAL A 77 9.25 -3.51 12.42
C VAL A 77 8.19 -4.60 12.60
N LEU A 78 8.55 -5.86 12.35
CA LEU A 78 7.64 -6.99 12.55
C LEU A 78 7.30 -7.23 14.03
N VAL A 79 8.25 -6.99 14.95
CA VAL A 79 7.99 -7.04 16.39
C VAL A 79 7.01 -5.94 16.79
N VAL A 80 7.23 -4.70 16.38
CA VAL A 80 6.33 -3.57 16.67
C VAL A 80 4.94 -3.82 16.07
N PHE A 81 4.88 -4.37 14.86
CA PHE A 81 3.64 -4.76 14.21
C PHE A 81 2.88 -5.83 15.00
N ALA A 82 3.59 -6.87 15.47
CA ALA A 82 3.01 -7.93 16.31
C ALA A 82 2.53 -7.38 17.66
N CYS A 83 3.29 -6.47 18.29
CA CYS A 83 2.84 -5.77 19.51
C CYS A 83 1.54 -4.99 19.26
N GLY A 84 1.43 -4.29 18.11
CA GLY A 84 0.18 -3.66 17.70
C GLY A 84 -0.96 -4.67 17.55
N GLY A 85 -0.68 -5.88 17.06
CA GLY A 85 -1.63 -6.97 17.02
C GLY A 85 -2.12 -7.41 18.42
N VAL A 86 -1.19 -7.58 19.37
CA VAL A 86 -1.55 -7.89 20.77
C VAL A 86 -2.39 -6.78 21.40
N VAL A 87 -1.98 -5.52 21.24
CA VAL A 87 -2.71 -4.36 21.78
C VAL A 87 -4.13 -4.30 21.20
N GLY A 88 -4.29 -4.53 19.88
CA GLY A 88 -5.61 -4.55 19.26
C GLY A 88 -6.49 -5.75 19.65
N ALA A 89 -5.87 -6.93 19.89
CA ALA A 89 -6.59 -8.11 20.35
C ALA A 89 -7.08 -8.01 21.81
N LEU A 90 -6.46 -7.14 22.60
CA LEU A 90 -6.82 -6.89 24.00
C LEU A 90 -7.53 -5.54 24.21
N ALA A 91 -7.89 -4.86 23.13
CA ALA A 91 -8.43 -3.52 23.20
C ALA A 91 -9.90 -3.52 23.66
N ASP A 92 -10.21 -2.68 24.63
CA ASP A 92 -11.54 -2.43 25.19
C ASP A 92 -12.05 -1.01 24.91
N SER A 93 -11.26 -0.19 24.22
CA SER A 93 -11.59 1.18 23.88
C SER A 93 -11.11 1.56 22.47
N LEU A 94 -11.81 2.50 21.84
CA LEU A 94 -11.43 3.00 20.52
C LEU A 94 -10.01 3.59 20.51
N ALA A 95 -9.61 4.29 21.58
CA ALA A 95 -8.27 4.87 21.70
C ALA A 95 -7.18 3.77 21.67
N THR A 96 -7.41 2.64 22.34
CA THR A 96 -6.49 1.50 22.34
C THR A 96 -6.40 0.86 20.95
N VAL A 97 -7.54 0.71 20.25
CA VAL A 97 -7.53 0.20 18.87
C VAL A 97 -6.80 1.16 17.93
N ILE A 98 -6.99 2.49 18.07
CA ILE A 98 -6.24 3.48 17.29
C ILE A 98 -4.73 3.36 17.56
N ALA A 99 -4.32 3.24 18.82
CA ALA A 99 -2.91 3.04 19.18
C ALA A 99 -2.33 1.76 18.55
N ALA A 100 -3.09 0.65 18.58
CA ALA A 100 -2.74 -0.58 17.88
C ALA A 100 -2.52 -0.34 16.38
N ARG A 101 -3.41 0.42 15.73
CA ARG A 101 -3.32 0.76 14.29
C ARG A 101 -2.11 1.62 13.97
N VAL A 102 -1.74 2.57 14.85
CA VAL A 102 -0.51 3.36 14.72
C VAL A 102 0.72 2.45 14.73
N LEU A 103 0.81 1.51 15.69
CA LEU A 103 1.91 0.54 15.76
C LEU A 103 1.97 -0.35 14.50
N GLN A 104 0.80 -0.86 14.07
CA GLN A 104 0.70 -1.68 12.86
C GLN A 104 1.02 -0.89 11.58
N GLY A 105 0.73 0.40 11.52
CA GLY A 105 1.05 1.25 10.38
C GLY A 105 2.54 1.32 10.08
N LEU A 106 3.40 1.26 11.11
CA LEU A 106 4.85 1.18 10.93
C LEU A 106 5.29 -0.04 10.10
N GLY A 107 4.45 -1.08 10.04
CA GLY A 107 4.62 -2.24 9.17
C GLY A 107 4.72 -1.93 7.67
N GLY A 108 4.31 -0.72 7.23
CA GLY A 108 4.49 -0.27 5.84
C GLY A 108 5.93 -0.36 5.35
N ALA A 109 6.92 -0.26 6.26
CA ALA A 109 8.32 -0.43 5.95
C ALA A 109 8.73 -1.88 5.61
N VAL A 110 7.87 -2.87 5.83
CA VAL A 110 8.15 -4.29 5.51
C VAL A 110 8.53 -4.45 4.05
N PHE A 111 7.81 -3.83 3.11
CA PHE A 111 8.09 -3.94 1.68
C PHE A 111 9.47 -3.40 1.29
N PRO A 112 9.81 -2.12 1.53
CA PRO A 112 11.12 -1.58 1.17
C PRO A 112 12.28 -2.30 1.85
N LEU A 113 12.11 -2.69 3.11
CA LEU A 113 13.12 -3.46 3.84
C LEU A 113 13.29 -4.87 3.26
N ALA A 114 12.18 -5.56 2.93
CA ALA A 114 12.22 -6.88 2.31
C ALA A 114 12.90 -6.86 0.93
N TYR A 115 12.63 -5.82 0.12
CA TYR A 115 13.33 -5.64 -1.16
C TYR A 115 14.83 -5.46 -0.96
N GLY A 116 15.21 -4.63 0.00
CA GLY A 116 16.61 -4.43 0.36
C GLY A 116 17.30 -5.71 0.84
N VAL A 117 16.65 -6.48 1.73
CA VAL A 117 17.14 -7.79 2.18
C VAL A 117 17.28 -8.76 1.01
N ALA A 118 16.28 -8.83 0.11
CA ALA A 118 16.35 -9.69 -1.06
C ALA A 118 17.53 -9.33 -1.96
N ARG A 119 17.77 -8.02 -2.21
CA ARG A 119 18.92 -7.54 -2.99
C ARG A 119 20.26 -7.87 -2.35
N ASP A 120 20.35 -7.78 -1.01
CA ASP A 120 21.60 -7.98 -0.28
C ASP A 120 21.96 -9.47 -0.11
N THR A 121 20.96 -10.37 -0.16
CA THR A 121 21.14 -11.80 0.19
C THR A 121 21.02 -12.77 -0.97
N LEU A 122 20.33 -12.38 -2.05
CA LEU A 122 20.07 -13.27 -3.18
C LEU A 122 21.03 -13.00 -4.36
N PRO A 123 21.35 -14.01 -5.18
CA PRO A 123 22.05 -13.80 -6.43
C PRO A 123 21.29 -12.84 -7.35
N ALA A 124 22.00 -12.00 -8.13
CA ALA A 124 21.44 -10.96 -8.97
C ALA A 124 20.28 -11.45 -9.88
N GLY A 125 20.44 -12.62 -10.52
CA GLY A 125 19.41 -13.21 -11.39
C GLY A 125 18.14 -13.67 -10.67
N ARG A 126 18.07 -13.65 -9.33
CA ARG A 126 16.89 -14.02 -8.54
C ARG A 126 16.23 -12.84 -7.83
N VAL A 127 16.86 -11.68 -7.80
CA VAL A 127 16.35 -10.49 -7.10
C VAL A 127 15.01 -10.04 -7.70
N ALA A 128 14.92 -9.92 -9.02
CA ALA A 128 13.71 -9.45 -9.70
C ALA A 128 12.50 -10.36 -9.43
N LEU A 129 12.71 -11.69 -9.44
CA LEU A 129 11.68 -12.66 -9.11
C LEU A 129 11.26 -12.56 -7.63
N ALA A 130 12.23 -12.43 -6.71
CA ALA A 130 11.94 -12.29 -5.30
C ALA A 130 11.15 -11.00 -5.00
N VAL A 131 11.55 -9.87 -5.58
CA VAL A 131 10.80 -8.60 -5.51
C VAL A 131 9.39 -8.77 -6.08
N GLY A 132 9.25 -9.52 -7.19
CA GLY A 132 7.96 -9.86 -7.79
C GLY A 132 7.03 -10.62 -6.86
N LEU A 133 7.54 -11.64 -6.19
CA LEU A 133 6.79 -12.44 -5.21
C LEU A 133 6.40 -11.63 -3.97
N ILE A 134 7.34 -10.83 -3.46
CA ILE A 134 7.09 -9.93 -2.31
C ILE A 134 6.04 -8.89 -2.69
N SER A 135 6.15 -8.27 -3.88
CA SER A 135 5.18 -7.27 -4.35
C SER A 135 3.80 -7.88 -4.61
N GLY A 136 3.74 -9.06 -5.24
CA GLY A 136 2.50 -9.80 -5.48
C GLY A 136 1.78 -10.22 -4.20
N SER A 137 2.52 -10.38 -3.10
CA SER A 137 1.94 -10.64 -1.76
C SER A 137 1.04 -9.50 -1.28
N PHE A 138 1.17 -8.29 -1.84
CA PHE A 138 0.32 -7.18 -1.46
C PHE A 138 -1.14 -7.42 -1.87
N GLY A 139 -1.39 -7.76 -3.13
CA GLY A 139 -2.74 -8.06 -3.61
C GLY A 139 -3.33 -9.30 -2.95
N VAL A 140 -2.54 -10.38 -2.89
CA VAL A 140 -2.97 -11.64 -2.25
C VAL A 140 -3.30 -11.45 -0.78
N GLY A 141 -2.42 -10.77 -0.02
CA GLY A 141 -2.66 -10.51 1.39
C GLY A 141 -3.89 -9.63 1.61
N GLY A 142 -4.07 -8.60 0.77
CA GLY A 142 -5.26 -7.74 0.82
C GLY A 142 -6.55 -8.53 0.62
N SER A 143 -6.63 -9.35 -0.43
CA SER A 143 -7.81 -10.18 -0.71
C SER A 143 -8.03 -11.25 0.38
N LEU A 144 -6.95 -11.88 0.87
CA LEU A 144 -7.04 -12.79 2.02
C LEU A 144 -7.62 -12.09 3.26
N GLY A 145 -7.21 -10.86 3.53
CA GLY A 145 -7.72 -10.07 4.65
C GLY A 145 -9.22 -9.83 4.54
N LEU A 146 -9.71 -9.47 3.36
CA LEU A 146 -11.13 -9.25 3.12
C LEU A 146 -11.94 -10.54 3.28
N VAL A 147 -11.47 -11.66 2.71
CA VAL A 147 -12.16 -12.96 2.78
C VAL A 147 -12.17 -13.54 4.18
N LEU A 148 -11.06 -13.43 4.92
CA LEU A 148 -10.94 -14.01 6.26
C LEU A 148 -11.63 -13.17 7.34
N CYS A 149 -11.87 -11.87 7.08
CA CYS A 149 -12.48 -10.96 8.06
C CYS A 149 -13.86 -11.44 8.50
N GLY A 150 -14.75 -11.76 7.54
CA GLY A 150 -16.13 -12.21 7.84
C GLY A 150 -16.16 -13.38 8.81
N PRO A 151 -15.60 -14.54 8.47
CA PRO A 151 -15.59 -15.71 9.34
C PRO A 151 -14.93 -15.46 10.72
N LEU A 152 -13.85 -14.67 10.78
CA LEU A 152 -13.20 -14.37 12.06
C LEU A 152 -14.08 -13.52 12.97
N VAL A 153 -14.77 -12.52 12.41
CA VAL A 153 -15.66 -11.64 13.17
C VAL A 153 -16.94 -12.37 13.59
N GLU A 154 -17.52 -13.17 12.69
CA GLU A 154 -18.79 -13.89 12.94
C GLU A 154 -18.64 -15.07 13.91
N LEU A 155 -17.55 -15.86 13.78
CA LEU A 155 -17.35 -17.06 14.59
C LEU A 155 -16.67 -16.80 15.94
N LEU A 156 -15.89 -15.72 16.03
CA LEU A 156 -15.10 -15.39 17.22
C LEU A 156 -15.45 -13.99 17.73
N SER A 157 -14.78 -12.99 17.22
CA SER A 157 -15.04 -11.56 17.45
C SER A 157 -14.11 -10.72 16.56
N TRP A 158 -14.35 -9.41 16.48
CA TRP A 158 -13.44 -8.49 15.78
C TRP A 158 -12.01 -8.48 16.38
N HIS A 159 -11.82 -8.81 17.64
CA HIS A 159 -10.51 -8.95 18.28
C HIS A 159 -9.65 -10.03 17.61
N ALA A 160 -10.28 -11.09 17.08
CA ALA A 160 -9.59 -12.20 16.43
C ALA A 160 -8.82 -11.76 15.15
N ILE A 161 -9.27 -10.71 14.47
CA ILE A 161 -8.53 -10.18 13.31
C ILE A 161 -7.14 -9.69 13.71
N PHE A 162 -6.99 -9.08 14.90
CA PHE A 162 -5.71 -8.59 15.38
C PHE A 162 -4.74 -9.71 15.77
N LEU A 163 -5.25 -10.91 16.12
CA LEU A 163 -4.41 -12.09 16.35
C LEU A 163 -3.67 -12.52 15.08
N THR A 164 -4.26 -12.36 13.91
CA THR A 164 -3.56 -12.60 12.62
C THR A 164 -2.38 -11.65 12.46
N GLY A 165 -2.54 -10.37 12.87
CA GLY A 165 -1.49 -9.37 12.94
C GLY A 165 -0.41 -9.66 13.99
N THR A 166 -0.62 -10.64 14.87
CA THR A 166 0.37 -11.11 15.85
C THR A 166 1.07 -12.37 15.35
N VAL A 167 0.32 -13.39 14.96
CA VAL A 167 0.85 -14.73 14.66
C VAL A 167 1.69 -14.75 13.39
N LEU A 168 1.19 -14.16 12.30
CA LEU A 168 1.89 -14.18 11.02
C LEU A 168 3.27 -13.46 11.06
N PRO A 169 3.40 -12.26 11.66
CA PRO A 169 4.70 -11.62 11.81
C PRO A 169 5.67 -12.42 12.66
N LEU A 170 5.21 -13.06 13.75
CA LEU A 170 6.08 -13.89 14.59
C LEU A 170 6.65 -15.08 13.81
N ILE A 171 5.84 -15.75 13.00
CA ILE A 171 6.32 -16.83 12.11
C ILE A 171 7.34 -16.27 11.10
N ALA A 172 7.09 -15.10 10.52
CA ALA A 172 8.01 -14.44 9.59
C ALA A 172 9.35 -14.10 10.27
N ILE A 173 9.33 -13.58 11.51
CA ILE A 173 10.53 -13.27 12.29
C ILE A 173 11.39 -14.52 12.48
N VAL A 174 10.79 -15.64 12.89
CA VAL A 174 11.52 -16.91 13.05
C VAL A 174 12.14 -17.36 11.73
N GLY A 175 11.38 -17.25 10.63
CA GLY A 175 11.86 -17.57 9.29
C GLY A 175 13.06 -16.69 8.87
N ILE A 176 12.95 -15.38 9.07
CA ILE A 176 14.01 -14.41 8.74
C ILE A 176 15.26 -14.69 9.55
N ARG A 177 15.16 -14.81 10.87
CA ARG A 177 16.31 -15.08 11.75
C ARG A 177 17.04 -16.38 11.44
N ARG A 178 16.33 -17.41 10.93
CA ARG A 178 16.93 -18.71 10.56
C ARG A 178 17.52 -18.74 9.16
N SER A 179 17.09 -17.86 8.25
CA SER A 179 17.46 -17.94 6.82
C SER A 179 18.33 -16.79 6.33
N VAL A 180 18.17 -15.60 6.89
CA VAL A 180 18.89 -14.38 6.50
C VAL A 180 20.11 -14.21 7.38
N ALA A 181 21.28 -14.05 6.76
CA ALA A 181 22.49 -13.64 7.48
C ALA A 181 22.39 -12.14 7.80
N ALA A 182 22.97 -11.73 8.93
CA ALA A 182 23.03 -10.31 9.28
C ALA A 182 23.66 -9.51 8.12
N SER A 183 22.98 -8.46 7.68
CA SER A 183 23.46 -7.61 6.59
C SER A 183 24.81 -6.98 6.98
N ALA A 184 25.84 -7.23 6.16
CA ALA A 184 27.18 -6.65 6.37
C ALA A 184 27.24 -5.19 5.90
N ARG A 185 26.33 -4.76 5.05
CA ARG A 185 26.31 -3.40 4.49
C ARG A 185 25.60 -2.45 5.46
N ARG A 186 26.34 -1.49 5.97
CA ARG A 186 25.82 -0.41 6.82
C ARG A 186 26.28 0.91 6.22
N SER A 187 25.37 1.83 6.04
CA SER A 187 25.73 3.22 5.77
C SER A 187 26.42 3.79 7.02
N ARG A 188 27.55 4.47 6.85
CA ARG A 188 28.25 5.17 7.95
C ARG A 188 27.62 6.54 8.25
N VAL A 189 26.55 6.90 7.56
CA VAL A 189 25.91 8.20 7.64
C VAL A 189 24.92 8.21 8.81
N SER A 190 24.97 9.26 9.64
CA SER A 190 24.02 9.48 10.74
C SER A 190 22.58 9.68 10.23
N LEU A 191 21.59 9.25 11.02
CA LEU A 191 20.18 9.49 10.72
C LEU A 191 19.85 10.97 10.97
N ASP A 192 19.22 11.62 10.02
CA ASP A 192 18.66 12.98 10.20
C ASP A 192 17.30 12.91 10.93
N TRP A 193 17.37 12.95 12.28
CA TRP A 193 16.16 12.98 13.09
C TRP A 193 15.34 14.25 12.89
N VAL A 194 16.00 15.38 12.58
CA VAL A 194 15.32 16.66 12.31
C VAL A 194 14.53 16.55 11.00
N GLY A 195 15.15 15.97 9.97
CA GLY A 195 14.46 15.65 8.72
C GLY A 195 13.27 14.70 8.93
N ALA A 196 13.43 13.67 9.79
CA ALA A 196 12.34 12.71 10.09
C ALA A 196 11.15 13.38 10.79
N VAL A 197 11.42 14.20 11.81
CA VAL A 197 10.38 14.97 12.54
C VAL A 197 9.75 16.02 11.61
N GLY A 198 10.56 16.71 10.81
CA GLY A 198 10.08 17.69 9.83
C GLY A 198 9.15 17.09 8.77
N LEU A 199 9.49 15.90 8.25
CA LEU A 199 8.62 15.17 7.33
C LEU A 199 7.30 14.78 7.99
N ALA A 200 7.36 14.26 9.22
CA ALA A 200 6.16 13.92 9.99
C ALA A 200 5.27 15.14 10.22
N ALA A 201 5.86 16.26 10.65
CA ALA A 201 5.17 17.53 10.89
C ALA A 201 4.52 18.10 9.61
N ALA A 202 5.13 17.88 8.45
CA ALA A 202 4.59 18.31 7.16
C ALA A 202 3.46 17.39 6.65
N LEU A 203 3.65 16.08 6.75
CA LEU A 203 2.68 15.10 6.23
C LEU A 203 1.43 14.98 7.11
N LEU A 204 1.57 15.10 8.43
CA LEU A 204 0.46 14.93 9.37
C LEU A 204 -0.71 15.88 9.07
N PRO A 205 -0.54 17.23 9.04
CA PRO A 205 -1.65 18.12 8.74
C PRO A 205 -2.20 17.92 7.33
N LEU A 206 -1.36 17.62 6.35
CA LEU A 206 -1.78 17.38 4.97
C LEU A 206 -2.71 16.17 4.87
N LEU A 207 -2.32 15.05 5.49
CA LEU A 207 -3.09 13.81 5.45
C LEU A 207 -4.34 13.88 6.35
N VAL A 208 -4.26 14.57 7.49
CA VAL A 208 -5.43 14.86 8.34
C VAL A 208 -6.43 15.74 7.59
N GLY A 209 -5.96 16.80 6.92
CA GLY A 209 -6.83 17.66 6.09
C GLY A 209 -7.54 16.86 5.00
N VAL A 210 -6.84 15.97 4.30
CA VAL A 210 -7.43 15.08 3.30
C VAL A 210 -8.43 14.10 3.94
N ALA A 211 -8.10 13.48 5.07
CA ALA A 211 -8.97 12.54 5.77
C ALA A 211 -10.27 13.20 6.29
N GLN A 212 -10.17 14.44 6.75
CA GLN A 212 -11.31 15.21 7.30
C GLN A 212 -12.09 16.00 6.25
N ALA A 213 -11.62 16.01 4.99
CA ALA A 213 -12.25 16.78 3.91
C ALA A 213 -13.74 16.43 3.73
N ARG A 214 -14.13 15.19 3.97
CA ARG A 214 -15.52 14.73 3.90
C ARG A 214 -16.35 15.24 5.08
N ALA A 215 -15.81 15.15 6.31
CA ALA A 215 -16.54 15.49 7.52
C ALA A 215 -16.69 17.01 7.69
N TRP A 216 -15.65 17.76 7.38
CA TRP A 216 -15.61 19.21 7.57
C TRP A 216 -15.99 20.01 6.31
N GLY A 217 -16.08 19.35 5.15
CA GLY A 217 -16.23 19.97 3.84
C GLY A 217 -14.87 20.31 3.21
N VAL A 218 -14.72 19.99 1.92
CA VAL A 218 -13.45 20.17 1.17
C VAL A 218 -12.98 21.62 1.17
N LEU A 219 -13.90 22.59 1.12
CA LEU A 219 -13.62 24.02 1.09
C LEU A 219 -13.66 24.67 2.47
N SER A 220 -13.77 23.91 3.56
CA SER A 220 -13.75 24.49 4.92
C SER A 220 -12.39 25.11 5.23
N ALA A 221 -12.40 26.18 6.01
CA ALA A 221 -11.18 26.87 6.45
C ALA A 221 -10.23 25.92 7.19
N GLY A 222 -10.77 24.92 7.93
CA GLY A 222 -9.99 23.90 8.62
C GLY A 222 -9.22 22.98 7.64
N VAL A 223 -9.91 22.46 6.62
CA VAL A 223 -9.27 21.59 5.60
C VAL A 223 -8.25 22.38 4.78
N LEU A 224 -8.64 23.57 4.29
CA LEU A 224 -7.75 24.43 3.50
C LEU A 224 -6.53 24.87 4.31
N GLY A 225 -6.71 25.21 5.60
CA GLY A 225 -5.62 25.57 6.50
C GLY A 225 -4.65 24.42 6.75
N LEU A 226 -5.17 23.21 7.01
CA LEU A 226 -4.35 22.01 7.18
C LEU A 226 -3.58 21.63 5.92
N VAL A 227 -4.23 21.68 4.75
CA VAL A 227 -3.58 21.36 3.48
C VAL A 227 -2.55 22.42 3.12
N ALA A 228 -2.89 23.71 3.19
CA ALA A 228 -1.95 24.78 2.90
C ALA A 228 -0.77 24.81 3.87
N GLY A 229 -1.04 24.65 5.17
CA GLY A 229 0.00 24.55 6.19
C GLY A 229 0.91 23.35 6.01
N GLY A 230 0.34 22.18 5.71
CA GLY A 230 1.09 20.97 5.40
C GLY A 230 1.98 21.11 4.16
N LEU A 231 1.46 21.73 3.09
CA LEU A 231 2.24 22.02 1.89
C LEU A 231 3.37 23.02 2.16
N ALA A 232 3.11 24.08 2.94
CA ALA A 232 4.14 25.04 3.33
C ALA A 232 5.26 24.38 4.15
N LEU A 233 4.89 23.53 5.12
CA LEU A 233 5.84 22.74 5.90
C LEU A 233 6.62 21.75 5.03
N LEU A 234 5.98 21.11 4.03
CA LEU A 234 6.63 20.21 3.12
C LEU A 234 7.65 20.94 2.23
N CYS A 235 7.32 22.15 1.76
CA CYS A 235 8.26 22.99 1.03
C CYS A 235 9.45 23.43 1.92
N ALA A 236 9.19 23.80 3.16
CA ALA A 236 10.24 24.15 4.12
C ALA A 236 11.14 22.96 4.43
N TRP A 237 10.54 21.78 4.66
CA TRP A 237 11.26 20.53 4.86
C TRP A 237 12.11 20.15 3.64
N ALA A 238 11.56 20.24 2.43
CA ALA A 238 12.29 19.95 1.20
C ALA A 238 13.50 20.87 1.01
N ARG A 239 13.36 22.17 1.32
CA ARG A 239 14.49 23.11 1.32
C ARG A 239 15.54 22.74 2.35
N TRP A 240 15.12 22.35 3.56
CA TRP A 240 16.02 21.86 4.60
C TRP A 240 16.82 20.64 4.16
N GLU A 241 16.15 19.61 3.61
CA GLU A 241 16.79 18.39 3.11
C GLU A 241 17.84 18.69 2.01
N LEU A 242 17.53 19.63 1.11
CA LEU A 242 18.46 20.02 0.05
C LEU A 242 19.74 20.70 0.56
N THR A 243 19.73 21.24 1.79
CA THR A 243 20.93 21.85 2.41
C THR A 243 21.79 20.85 3.18
N ARG A 244 21.28 19.63 3.43
CA ARG A 244 21.97 18.64 4.24
C ARG A 244 22.96 17.81 3.41
N THR A 245 24.09 17.48 4.04
CA THR A 245 25.08 16.56 3.49
C THR A 245 24.66 15.09 3.65
N ALA A 246 23.86 14.81 4.67
CA ALA A 246 23.30 13.49 4.97
C ALA A 246 21.77 13.62 5.24
N PRO A 247 20.96 13.89 4.20
CA PRO A 247 19.53 14.07 4.36
C PRO A 247 18.83 12.76 4.75
N LEU A 248 17.63 12.85 5.35
CA LEU A 248 16.77 11.69 5.57
C LEU A 248 16.38 11.06 4.24
N ILE A 249 15.99 11.91 3.28
CA ILE A 249 15.63 11.53 1.92
C ILE A 249 16.45 12.38 0.95
N ASP A 250 17.26 11.73 0.13
CA ASP A 250 18.03 12.42 -0.91
C ASP A 250 17.12 12.86 -2.05
N LEU A 251 16.58 14.08 -1.94
CA LEU A 251 15.71 14.68 -2.97
C LEU A 251 16.42 14.83 -4.31
N ARG A 252 17.76 14.96 -4.33
CA ARG A 252 18.54 15.01 -5.57
C ARG A 252 18.55 13.64 -6.24
N LEU A 253 18.66 12.57 -5.46
CA LEU A 253 18.50 11.20 -5.95
C LEU A 253 17.09 10.98 -6.50
N MET A 254 16.06 11.43 -5.76
CA MET A 254 14.65 11.30 -6.18
C MET A 254 14.35 12.07 -7.47
N ALA A 255 15.03 13.20 -7.72
CA ALA A 255 14.90 14.00 -8.93
C ALA A 255 15.64 13.42 -10.16
N ARG A 256 16.45 12.35 -9.99
CA ARG A 256 17.12 11.70 -11.12
C ARG A 256 16.14 11.19 -12.16
N ARG A 257 16.49 11.30 -13.44
CA ARG A 257 15.67 10.84 -14.57
C ARG A 257 15.31 9.35 -14.52
N SER A 258 16.07 8.54 -13.79
CA SER A 258 15.79 7.11 -13.58
C SER A 258 14.77 6.83 -12.48
N ILE A 259 14.52 7.76 -11.57
CA ILE A 259 13.72 7.55 -10.34
C ILE A 259 12.43 8.37 -10.35
N TRP A 260 12.49 9.70 -10.65
CA TRP A 260 11.32 10.56 -10.55
C TRP A 260 10.11 10.08 -11.37
N PRO A 261 10.27 9.54 -12.60
CA PRO A 261 9.09 9.12 -13.37
C PRO A 261 8.40 7.90 -12.75
N VAL A 262 9.19 6.99 -12.16
CA VAL A 262 8.66 5.82 -11.46
C VAL A 262 7.88 6.25 -10.21
N ASN A 263 8.40 7.24 -9.49
CA ASN A 263 7.72 7.83 -8.32
C ASN A 263 6.43 8.57 -8.70
N ALA A 264 6.42 9.31 -9.79
CA ALA A 264 5.22 9.96 -10.29
C ALA A 264 4.14 8.95 -10.74
N VAL A 265 4.55 7.87 -11.42
CA VAL A 265 3.66 6.74 -11.75
C VAL A 265 3.14 6.09 -10.47
N ALA A 266 3.96 5.96 -9.42
CA ALA A 266 3.53 5.37 -8.15
C ALA A 266 2.38 6.13 -7.49
N VAL A 267 2.36 7.47 -7.56
CA VAL A 267 1.23 8.30 -7.08
C VAL A 267 -0.05 7.93 -7.81
N LEU A 268 -0.02 7.85 -9.15
CA LEU A 268 -1.20 7.56 -9.97
C LEU A 268 -1.69 6.12 -9.79
N VAL A 269 -0.78 5.16 -9.71
CA VAL A 269 -1.10 3.75 -9.45
C VAL A 269 -1.69 3.58 -8.05
N GLY A 270 -1.13 4.28 -7.04
CA GLY A 270 -1.67 4.31 -5.70
C GLY A 270 -3.08 4.90 -5.64
N PHE A 271 -3.30 6.00 -6.36
CA PHE A 271 -4.63 6.60 -6.52
C PHE A 271 -5.65 5.56 -7.02
N CYS A 272 -5.35 4.89 -8.13
CA CYS A 272 -6.21 3.85 -8.69
C CYS A 272 -6.45 2.71 -7.70
N MET A 273 -5.40 2.23 -7.03
CA MET A 273 -5.46 1.11 -6.11
C MET A 273 -6.46 1.32 -4.97
N TYR A 274 -6.36 2.44 -4.25
CA TYR A 274 -7.22 2.69 -3.10
C TYR A 274 -8.62 3.18 -3.50
N ALA A 275 -8.72 3.92 -4.60
CA ALA A 275 -10.04 4.33 -5.13
C ALA A 275 -10.87 3.12 -5.56
N THR A 276 -10.28 2.13 -6.24
CA THR A 276 -10.97 0.90 -6.60
C THR A 276 -11.34 0.08 -5.38
N GLY A 277 -10.40 -0.04 -4.40
CA GLY A 277 -10.66 -0.70 -3.13
C GLY A 277 -11.80 -0.07 -2.32
N TYR A 278 -12.17 1.17 -2.62
CA TYR A 278 -13.35 1.82 -2.07
C TYR A 278 -14.59 1.65 -2.96
N LEU A 279 -14.49 1.95 -4.28
CA LEU A 279 -15.64 1.97 -5.19
C LEU A 279 -16.27 0.61 -5.40
N VAL A 280 -15.47 -0.44 -5.62
CA VAL A 280 -16.01 -1.78 -5.94
C VAL A 280 -16.80 -2.36 -4.77
N PRO A 281 -16.31 -2.40 -3.52
CA PRO A 281 -17.13 -2.87 -2.40
C PRO A 281 -18.40 -2.04 -2.18
N GLN A 282 -18.32 -0.73 -2.34
CA GLN A 282 -19.48 0.17 -2.22
C GLN A 282 -20.53 -0.11 -3.30
N PHE A 283 -20.10 -0.42 -4.52
CA PHE A 283 -21.02 -0.75 -5.62
C PHE A 283 -21.71 -2.09 -5.39
N VAL A 284 -20.95 -3.15 -5.11
CA VAL A 284 -21.51 -4.50 -5.01
C VAL A 284 -22.45 -4.67 -3.81
N GLN A 285 -22.26 -3.87 -2.76
CA GLN A 285 -23.10 -3.88 -1.56
C GLN A 285 -24.41 -3.07 -1.71
N ARG A 286 -24.56 -2.25 -2.75
CA ARG A 286 -25.82 -1.54 -3.01
C ARG A 286 -26.95 -2.52 -3.27
N ASP A 287 -28.11 -2.27 -2.63
CA ASP A 287 -29.29 -3.10 -2.78
C ASP A 287 -30.09 -2.69 -4.05
N PRO A 288 -30.17 -3.56 -5.06
CA PRO A 288 -30.92 -3.25 -6.28
C PRO A 288 -32.40 -2.95 -6.02
N ALA A 289 -32.99 -3.47 -4.93
CA ALA A 289 -34.37 -3.21 -4.59
C ALA A 289 -34.58 -1.79 -4.01
N VAL A 290 -33.56 -1.17 -3.43
CA VAL A 290 -33.63 0.15 -2.80
C VAL A 290 -32.99 1.21 -3.71
N ASP A 291 -31.78 0.94 -4.21
CA ASP A 291 -30.96 1.89 -4.96
C ASP A 291 -31.19 1.79 -6.48
N GLY A 292 -31.78 0.69 -6.98
CA GLY A 292 -31.99 0.42 -8.41
C GLY A 292 -30.74 -0.15 -9.12
N PHE A 293 -29.62 -0.32 -8.42
CA PHE A 293 -28.37 -0.87 -8.94
C PHE A 293 -27.57 -1.58 -7.84
N GLY A 294 -26.46 -2.25 -8.20
CA GLY A 294 -25.66 -3.04 -7.27
C GLY A 294 -26.10 -4.51 -7.26
N PHE A 295 -25.62 -5.28 -6.29
CA PHE A 295 -25.92 -6.72 -6.20
C PHE A 295 -26.47 -7.12 -4.82
N GLY A 296 -26.63 -6.20 -3.87
CA GLY A 296 -27.08 -6.50 -2.50
C GLY A 296 -26.12 -7.41 -1.74
N ALA A 297 -24.84 -7.45 -2.14
CA ALA A 297 -23.86 -8.37 -1.62
C ALA A 297 -23.56 -8.09 -0.14
N GLY A 298 -23.58 -9.14 0.68
CA GLY A 298 -23.10 -9.07 2.06
C GLY A 298 -21.57 -8.87 2.12
N VAL A 299 -21.03 -8.70 3.33
CA VAL A 299 -19.58 -8.49 3.53
C VAL A 299 -18.77 -9.67 3.00
N THR A 300 -19.20 -10.90 3.31
CA THR A 300 -18.56 -12.13 2.84
C THR A 300 -18.64 -12.26 1.32
N GLU A 301 -19.80 -11.97 0.72
CA GLU A 301 -20.01 -12.02 -0.73
C GLU A 301 -19.17 -10.96 -1.46
N THR A 302 -19.03 -9.76 -0.88
CA THR A 302 -18.12 -8.72 -1.39
C THR A 302 -16.68 -9.23 -1.46
N GLY A 303 -16.24 -9.99 -0.46
CA GLY A 303 -14.94 -10.67 -0.48
C GLY A 303 -14.81 -11.67 -1.63
N LEU A 304 -15.89 -12.37 -2.00
CA LEU A 304 -15.90 -13.31 -3.13
C LEU A 304 -15.72 -12.59 -4.49
N PHE A 305 -16.24 -11.36 -4.65
CA PHE A 305 -15.99 -10.54 -5.83
C PHE A 305 -14.50 -10.22 -6.04
N LEU A 306 -13.71 -10.23 -4.96
CA LEU A 306 -12.28 -9.95 -4.99
C LEU A 306 -11.42 -11.24 -5.02
N LEU A 307 -12.02 -12.43 -4.92
CA LEU A 307 -11.30 -13.72 -4.99
C LEU A 307 -10.45 -13.91 -6.25
N PRO A 308 -10.89 -13.53 -7.47
CA PRO A 308 -10.05 -13.66 -8.67
C PRO A 308 -8.73 -12.89 -8.57
N GLU A 309 -8.69 -11.77 -7.81
CA GLU A 309 -7.47 -11.01 -7.56
C GLU A 309 -6.44 -11.82 -6.77
N LEU A 310 -6.90 -12.69 -5.85
CA LEU A 310 -6.06 -13.49 -4.97
C LEU A 310 -5.11 -14.40 -5.75
N GLY A 311 -5.66 -15.20 -6.66
CA GLY A 311 -4.88 -16.12 -7.50
C GLY A 311 -4.02 -15.38 -8.51
N ALA A 312 -4.58 -14.34 -9.14
CA ALA A 312 -3.90 -13.56 -10.16
C ALA A 312 -2.75 -12.71 -9.59
N GLY A 313 -2.87 -12.22 -8.35
CA GLY A 313 -1.87 -11.34 -7.74
C GLY A 313 -0.48 -11.95 -7.62
N LEU A 314 -0.37 -13.17 -7.08
CA LEU A 314 0.92 -13.88 -6.98
C LEU A 314 1.48 -14.26 -8.35
N LEU A 315 0.62 -14.75 -9.25
CA LEU A 315 1.04 -15.19 -10.58
C LEU A 315 1.52 -14.00 -11.40
N SER A 316 0.80 -12.89 -11.41
CA SER A 316 1.17 -11.69 -12.15
C SER A 316 2.41 -11.00 -11.56
N GLY A 317 2.55 -10.96 -10.23
CA GLY A 317 3.76 -10.46 -9.57
C GLY A 317 5.00 -11.28 -9.94
N ALA A 318 4.89 -12.62 -9.88
CA ALA A 318 5.96 -13.51 -10.30
C ALA A 318 6.26 -13.38 -11.81
N ALA A 319 5.21 -13.30 -12.65
CA ALA A 319 5.35 -13.09 -14.09
C ALA A 319 6.02 -11.74 -14.40
N ALA A 320 5.69 -10.67 -13.70
CA ALA A 320 6.34 -9.36 -13.84
C ALA A 320 7.84 -9.45 -13.50
N GLY A 321 8.19 -10.16 -12.42
CA GLY A 321 9.59 -10.38 -12.04
C GLY A 321 10.35 -11.19 -13.08
N ALA A 322 9.75 -12.28 -13.58
CA ALA A 322 10.34 -13.15 -14.61
C ALA A 322 10.44 -12.44 -15.97
N LEU A 323 9.42 -11.69 -16.38
CA LEU A 323 9.44 -10.89 -17.60
C LEU A 323 10.47 -9.77 -17.47
N GLY A 324 10.47 -9.05 -16.33
CA GLY A 324 11.42 -7.98 -16.06
C GLY A 324 12.89 -8.41 -16.10
N SER A 325 13.20 -9.63 -15.65
CA SER A 325 14.56 -10.18 -15.74
C SER A 325 15.02 -10.47 -17.18
N ARG A 326 14.09 -10.61 -18.14
CA ARG A 326 14.38 -10.91 -19.56
C ARG A 326 14.33 -9.67 -20.44
N THR A 327 13.37 -8.78 -20.21
CA THR A 327 13.05 -7.64 -21.10
C THR A 327 13.28 -6.29 -20.45
N GLY A 328 13.70 -6.27 -19.17
CA GLY A 328 13.68 -5.07 -18.33
C GLY A 328 12.29 -4.78 -17.77
N SER A 329 12.24 -4.11 -16.62
CA SER A 329 11.00 -3.89 -15.86
C SER A 329 10.06 -2.86 -16.49
N LYS A 330 10.47 -2.19 -17.57
CA LYS A 330 9.68 -1.19 -18.30
C LYS A 330 8.49 -1.79 -19.05
N LEU A 331 8.69 -2.97 -19.67
CA LEU A 331 7.61 -3.66 -20.39
C LEU A 331 6.50 -4.14 -19.44
N PRO A 332 6.80 -4.88 -18.34
CA PRO A 332 5.76 -5.27 -17.39
C PRO A 332 5.07 -4.06 -16.72
N LEU A 333 5.76 -2.92 -16.50
CA LEU A 333 5.13 -1.70 -16.02
C LEU A 333 4.04 -1.22 -16.96
N ARG A 334 4.36 -1.09 -18.26
CA ARG A 334 3.41 -0.61 -19.28
C ARG A 334 2.26 -1.58 -19.50
N LEU A 335 2.55 -2.88 -19.57
CA LEU A 335 1.52 -3.91 -19.69
C LEU A 335 0.59 -3.89 -18.48
N GLY A 336 1.13 -3.75 -17.27
CA GLY A 336 0.34 -3.67 -16.06
C GLY A 336 -0.61 -2.48 -16.07
N ILE A 337 -0.11 -1.27 -16.38
CA ILE A 337 -0.94 -0.06 -16.43
C ILE A 337 -1.97 -0.14 -17.58
N ALA A 338 -1.61 -0.68 -18.73
CA ALA A 338 -2.55 -0.87 -19.83
C ALA A 338 -3.68 -1.86 -19.47
N THR A 339 -3.33 -2.97 -18.79
CA THR A 339 -4.31 -3.94 -18.28
C THR A 339 -5.23 -3.29 -17.22
N MET A 340 -4.68 -2.44 -16.33
CA MET A 340 -5.49 -1.64 -15.39
C MET A 340 -6.50 -0.77 -16.13
N ALA A 341 -6.06 0.00 -17.13
CA ALA A 341 -6.94 0.86 -17.92
C ALA A 341 -8.04 0.06 -18.63
N GLY A 342 -7.70 -1.11 -19.17
CA GLY A 342 -8.68 -2.05 -19.77
C GLY A 342 -9.69 -2.56 -18.74
N GLY A 343 -9.25 -2.93 -17.54
CA GLY A 343 -10.15 -3.34 -16.46
C GLY A 343 -11.11 -2.23 -16.03
N TYR A 344 -10.63 -1.00 -15.92
CA TYR A 344 -11.51 0.16 -15.62
C TYR A 344 -12.49 0.47 -16.76
N ALA A 345 -12.09 0.27 -18.00
CA ALA A 345 -13.01 0.40 -19.13
C ALA A 345 -14.15 -0.65 -19.07
N VAL A 346 -13.83 -1.90 -18.71
CA VAL A 346 -14.85 -2.95 -18.49
C VAL A 346 -15.79 -2.56 -17.34
N LEU A 347 -15.24 -2.09 -16.20
CA LEU A 347 -16.05 -1.62 -15.08
C LEU A 347 -16.93 -0.43 -15.45
N ALA A 348 -16.43 0.52 -16.22
CA ALA A 348 -17.21 1.70 -16.65
C ALA A 348 -18.38 1.36 -17.56
N VAL A 349 -18.25 0.34 -18.43
CA VAL A 349 -19.25 0.01 -19.45
C VAL A 349 -20.23 -1.07 -19.01
N ALA A 350 -19.78 -2.02 -18.15
CA ALA A 350 -20.52 -3.27 -17.93
C ALA A 350 -20.67 -3.67 -16.45
N HIS A 351 -20.55 -2.72 -15.50
CA HIS A 351 -20.64 -3.01 -14.05
C HIS A 351 -22.04 -3.41 -13.57
N THR A 352 -23.07 -3.26 -14.40
CA THR A 352 -24.46 -3.68 -14.08
C THR A 352 -24.64 -5.19 -14.00
N VAL A 353 -23.70 -5.96 -14.52
CA VAL A 353 -23.70 -7.43 -14.50
C VAL A 353 -22.52 -7.93 -13.69
N ALA A 354 -22.72 -9.00 -12.92
CA ALA A 354 -21.69 -9.48 -11.96
C ALA A 354 -20.40 -9.94 -12.65
N TRP A 355 -20.46 -10.73 -13.74
CA TRP A 355 -19.24 -11.28 -14.36
C TRP A 355 -18.29 -10.22 -14.94
N PRO A 356 -18.73 -9.09 -15.55
CA PRO A 356 -17.81 -8.03 -15.93
C PRO A 356 -17.15 -7.34 -14.73
N VAL A 357 -17.82 -7.28 -13.56
CA VAL A 357 -17.20 -6.75 -12.34
C VAL A 357 -16.06 -7.67 -11.90
N TYR A 358 -16.26 -8.99 -11.91
CA TYR A 358 -15.16 -9.95 -11.67
C TYR A 358 -14.02 -9.80 -12.69
N LEU A 359 -14.34 -9.66 -13.98
CA LEU A 359 -13.34 -9.49 -15.03
C LEU A 359 -12.60 -8.16 -14.89
N GLY A 360 -13.34 -7.06 -14.65
CA GLY A 360 -12.77 -5.73 -14.51
C GLY A 360 -11.82 -5.61 -13.32
N THR A 361 -12.20 -6.17 -12.16
CA THR A 361 -11.36 -6.20 -10.95
C THR A 361 -10.16 -7.12 -11.15
N LEU A 362 -10.34 -8.30 -11.77
CA LEU A 362 -9.24 -9.20 -12.12
C LEU A 362 -8.20 -8.51 -13.01
N LEU A 363 -8.64 -7.82 -14.07
CA LEU A 363 -7.76 -7.10 -14.98
C LEU A 363 -7.12 -5.89 -14.31
N ALA A 364 -7.90 -5.05 -13.61
CA ALA A 364 -7.38 -3.83 -13.01
C ALA A 364 -6.45 -4.11 -11.84
N HIS A 365 -6.87 -4.94 -10.88
CA HIS A 365 -6.15 -5.20 -9.64
C HIS A 365 -5.35 -6.50 -9.68
N GLY A 366 -5.99 -7.61 -10.01
CA GLY A 366 -5.36 -8.92 -9.99
C GLY A 366 -4.13 -8.98 -10.88
N ILE A 367 -4.24 -8.53 -12.12
CA ILE A 367 -3.16 -8.57 -13.10
C ILE A 367 -2.46 -7.21 -13.21
N GLY A 368 -3.21 -6.16 -13.54
CA GLY A 368 -2.65 -4.87 -13.91
C GLY A 368 -1.87 -4.21 -12.79
N LEU A 369 -2.48 -4.07 -11.62
CA LEU A 369 -1.86 -3.48 -10.44
C LEU A 369 -0.61 -4.25 -10.01
N ASN A 370 -0.69 -5.59 -9.92
CA ASN A 370 0.44 -6.40 -9.45
C ASN A 370 1.62 -6.41 -10.43
N LEU A 371 1.37 -6.40 -11.75
CA LEU A 371 2.41 -6.20 -12.76
C LEU A 371 3.08 -4.83 -12.60
N ALA A 372 2.29 -3.75 -12.50
CA ALA A 372 2.80 -2.39 -12.37
C ALA A 372 3.56 -2.21 -11.05
N TYR A 373 3.00 -2.69 -9.94
CA TYR A 373 3.60 -2.62 -8.60
C TYR A 373 4.97 -3.29 -8.55
N THR A 374 5.05 -4.54 -9.05
CA THR A 374 6.29 -5.31 -9.12
C THR A 374 7.32 -4.60 -10.00
N ALA A 375 6.90 -4.13 -11.17
CA ALA A 375 7.78 -3.44 -12.10
C ALA A 375 8.34 -2.13 -11.52
N MET A 376 7.51 -1.32 -10.85
CA MET A 376 7.95 -0.11 -10.15
C MET A 376 8.98 -0.45 -9.07
N SER A 377 8.70 -1.47 -8.25
CA SER A 377 9.61 -1.90 -7.19
C SER A 377 10.97 -2.35 -7.75
N ASN A 378 10.97 -3.13 -8.85
CA ASN A 378 12.19 -3.56 -9.52
C ASN A 378 12.97 -2.36 -10.10
N LEU A 379 12.28 -1.41 -10.75
CA LEU A 379 12.90 -0.19 -11.32
C LEU A 379 13.57 0.65 -10.24
N ILE A 380 12.92 0.84 -9.08
CA ILE A 380 13.50 1.58 -7.95
C ILE A 380 14.71 0.82 -7.38
N VAL A 381 14.57 -0.51 -7.15
CA VAL A 381 15.67 -1.33 -6.60
C VAL A 381 16.86 -1.36 -7.53
N ALA A 382 16.67 -1.36 -8.86
CA ALA A 382 17.74 -1.33 -9.84
C ALA A 382 18.39 0.06 -9.98
N ALA A 383 17.59 1.14 -9.91
CA ALA A 383 18.08 2.51 -10.08
C ALA A 383 18.76 3.09 -8.83
N ALA A 384 18.39 2.62 -7.63
CA ALA A 384 18.93 3.11 -6.37
C ALA A 384 20.33 2.54 -6.10
N PRO A 385 21.26 3.33 -5.49
CA PRO A 385 22.49 2.80 -4.93
C PRO A 385 22.19 1.71 -3.90
N ALA A 386 23.10 0.75 -3.72
CA ALA A 386 22.89 -0.38 -2.81
C ALA A 386 22.65 0.05 -1.36
N GLU A 387 23.28 1.16 -0.96
CA GLU A 387 23.20 1.76 0.36
C GLU A 387 21.89 2.54 0.60
N GLN A 388 21.14 2.90 -0.46
CA GLN A 388 19.94 3.75 -0.43
C GLN A 388 18.68 3.04 -0.95
N VAL A 389 18.67 1.71 -1.05
CA VAL A 389 17.51 0.96 -1.54
C VAL A 389 16.31 1.08 -0.60
N GLY A 390 16.55 1.03 0.71
CA GLY A 390 15.49 1.18 1.72
C GLY A 390 14.84 2.56 1.66
N GLU A 391 15.64 3.62 1.58
CA GLU A 391 15.21 5.00 1.42
C GLU A 391 14.39 5.19 0.14
N SER A 392 14.95 4.80 -1.02
CA SER A 392 14.30 4.98 -2.33
C SER A 392 12.99 4.19 -2.45
N SER A 393 12.97 2.95 -1.96
CA SER A 393 11.76 2.11 -1.96
C SER A 393 10.73 2.60 -0.95
N GLY A 394 11.19 3.10 0.21
CA GLY A 394 10.34 3.75 1.21
C GLY A 394 9.64 4.98 0.66
N MET A 395 10.37 5.86 -0.04
CA MET A 395 9.83 7.03 -0.70
C MET A 395 8.80 6.67 -1.79
N ASN A 396 9.09 5.68 -2.62
CA ASN A 396 8.14 5.18 -3.63
C ASN A 396 6.84 4.67 -2.98
N THR A 397 6.97 3.92 -1.87
CA THR A 397 5.82 3.44 -1.10
C THR A 397 5.02 4.59 -0.48
N MET A 398 5.70 5.59 0.11
CA MET A 398 5.07 6.77 0.68
C MET A 398 4.26 7.53 -0.38
N LEU A 399 4.86 7.82 -1.54
CA LEU A 399 4.19 8.53 -2.64
C LEU A 399 2.97 7.76 -3.15
N ARG A 400 3.06 6.45 -3.26
CA ARG A 400 1.92 5.59 -3.61
C ARG A 400 0.81 5.68 -2.56
N THR A 401 1.14 5.70 -1.28
CA THR A 401 0.15 5.83 -0.19
C THR A 401 -0.51 7.21 -0.19
N VAL A 402 0.25 8.27 -0.45
CA VAL A 402 -0.29 9.64 -0.62
C VAL A 402 -1.27 9.67 -1.80
N GLY A 403 -0.87 9.14 -2.96
CA GLY A 403 -1.77 9.00 -4.11
C GLY A 403 -3.03 8.21 -3.77
N GLY A 404 -2.86 7.13 -3.01
CA GLY A 404 -3.96 6.30 -2.53
C GLY A 404 -4.94 7.02 -1.62
N ALA A 405 -4.44 7.83 -0.68
CA ALA A 405 -5.29 8.64 0.19
C ALA A 405 -6.14 9.62 -0.62
N LEU A 406 -5.55 10.29 -1.62
CA LEU A 406 -6.29 11.16 -2.54
C LEU A 406 -7.33 10.38 -3.35
N GLY A 407 -6.98 9.20 -3.85
CA GLY A 407 -7.87 8.34 -4.62
C GLY A 407 -9.09 7.87 -3.82
N ALA A 408 -8.87 7.37 -2.60
CA ALA A 408 -9.93 6.93 -1.71
C ALA A 408 -10.88 8.08 -1.33
N GLN A 409 -10.34 9.28 -1.04
CA GLN A 409 -11.15 10.45 -0.69
C GLN A 409 -11.98 10.94 -1.88
N LEU A 410 -11.41 11.00 -3.08
CA LEU A 410 -12.16 11.40 -4.26
C LEU A 410 -13.24 10.38 -4.62
N ALA A 411 -12.92 9.08 -4.53
CA ALA A 411 -13.89 8.01 -4.71
C ALA A 411 -15.05 8.11 -3.70
N GLY A 412 -14.72 8.34 -2.42
CA GLY A 412 -15.70 8.57 -1.37
C GLY A 412 -16.58 9.79 -1.64
N ALA A 413 -15.99 10.90 -2.10
CA ALA A 413 -16.73 12.13 -2.41
C ALA A 413 -17.69 11.94 -3.59
N LEU A 414 -17.30 11.17 -4.62
CA LEU A 414 -18.14 10.90 -5.80
C LEU A 414 -19.41 10.12 -5.45
N VAL A 415 -19.32 9.12 -4.55
CA VAL A 415 -20.45 8.22 -4.25
C VAL A 415 -21.20 8.58 -2.97
N SER A 416 -20.69 9.50 -2.14
CA SER A 416 -21.39 9.96 -0.95
C SER A 416 -22.47 10.96 -1.30
N GLY A 417 -23.72 10.61 -0.99
CA GLY A 417 -24.88 11.49 -1.19
C GLY A 417 -25.60 11.32 -2.52
N SER A 418 -25.09 10.52 -3.45
CA SER A 418 -25.81 10.15 -4.67
C SER A 418 -26.26 8.69 -4.60
N ALA A 419 -27.57 8.46 -4.67
CA ALA A 419 -28.17 7.17 -4.98
C ALA A 419 -28.16 6.95 -6.51
N ASP A 420 -27.13 7.43 -7.23
CA ASP A 420 -27.07 7.41 -8.69
C ASP A 420 -25.91 6.54 -9.16
N GLU A 421 -26.22 5.52 -9.94
CA GLU A 421 -25.25 4.62 -10.61
C GLU A 421 -24.22 5.39 -11.43
N ARG A 422 -24.59 6.57 -11.97
CA ARG A 422 -23.68 7.43 -12.75
C ARG A 422 -22.46 7.89 -11.96
N ALA A 423 -22.55 8.00 -10.63
CA ALA A 423 -21.40 8.32 -9.79
C ALA A 423 -20.32 7.23 -9.85
N PHE A 424 -20.71 5.96 -9.87
CA PHE A 424 -19.80 4.82 -10.02
C PHE A 424 -19.21 4.75 -11.43
N THR A 425 -20.04 4.91 -12.47
CA THR A 425 -19.57 5.01 -13.86
C THR A 425 -18.51 6.11 -14.00
N THR A 426 -18.79 7.31 -13.46
CA THR A 426 -17.86 8.45 -13.47
C THR A 426 -16.58 8.10 -12.72
N GLY A 427 -16.67 7.43 -11.58
CA GLY A 427 -15.54 6.94 -10.82
C GLY A 427 -14.65 5.99 -11.63
N PHE A 428 -15.23 4.99 -12.29
CA PHE A 428 -14.47 4.05 -13.11
C PHE A 428 -13.86 4.71 -14.35
N LEU A 429 -14.55 5.64 -15.00
CA LEU A 429 -13.99 6.44 -16.12
C LEU A 429 -12.82 7.31 -15.67
N LEU A 430 -12.93 7.93 -14.51
CA LEU A 430 -11.84 8.72 -13.91
C LEU A 430 -10.62 7.84 -13.65
N LEU A 431 -10.80 6.64 -13.08
CA LEU A 431 -9.72 5.69 -12.85
C LEU A 431 -9.06 5.25 -14.16
N GLY A 432 -9.86 5.02 -15.21
CA GLY A 432 -9.35 4.76 -16.55
C GLY A 432 -8.49 5.91 -17.07
N GLY A 433 -8.94 7.15 -16.93
CA GLY A 433 -8.20 8.36 -17.30
C GLY A 433 -6.88 8.51 -16.53
N VAL A 434 -6.90 8.26 -15.21
CA VAL A 434 -5.69 8.28 -14.37
C VAL A 434 -4.71 7.17 -14.79
N ALA A 435 -5.21 5.96 -15.08
CA ALA A 435 -4.37 4.87 -15.57
C ALA A 435 -3.76 5.19 -16.94
N LEU A 436 -4.50 5.79 -17.87
CA LEU A 436 -3.97 6.24 -19.15
C LEU A 436 -2.91 7.33 -18.97
N THR A 437 -3.11 8.27 -18.06
CA THR A 437 -2.10 9.29 -17.71
C THR A 437 -0.83 8.63 -17.18
N ALA A 438 -0.97 7.64 -16.29
CA ALA A 438 0.17 6.86 -15.80
C ALA A 438 0.87 6.08 -16.93
N LEU A 439 0.12 5.55 -17.90
CA LEU A 439 0.68 4.87 -19.07
C LEU A 439 1.50 5.83 -19.95
N ILE A 440 0.98 7.02 -20.20
CA ILE A 440 1.70 8.06 -20.95
C ILE A 440 2.98 8.44 -20.20
N LEU A 441 2.87 8.71 -18.90
CA LEU A 441 4.01 9.08 -18.06
C LEU A 441 5.06 7.95 -17.99
N SER A 442 4.63 6.68 -18.06
CA SER A 442 5.56 5.53 -18.09
C SER A 442 6.52 5.54 -19.29
N ARG A 443 6.21 6.31 -20.35
CA ARG A 443 7.11 6.48 -21.52
C ARG A 443 8.39 7.24 -21.15
N THR A 444 8.33 8.08 -20.12
CA THR A 444 9.50 8.85 -19.63
C THR A 444 10.43 8.03 -18.74
N VAL A 445 9.98 6.86 -18.27
CA VAL A 445 10.80 5.93 -17.48
C VAL A 445 11.96 5.43 -18.37
N LEU A 446 13.19 5.64 -17.91
CA LEU A 446 14.38 5.20 -18.64
C LEU A 446 14.50 3.68 -18.58
N ALA A 447 15.05 3.08 -19.65
CA ALA A 447 15.40 1.67 -19.64
C ALA A 447 16.52 1.42 -18.63
N GLU A 448 16.44 0.32 -17.88
CA GLU A 448 17.57 -0.20 -17.13
C GLU A 448 18.71 -0.42 -18.13
N ARG A 449 19.93 0.04 -17.83
CA ARG A 449 21.10 -0.44 -18.54
C ARG A 449 21.23 -1.92 -18.21
N ALA A 450 21.13 -2.78 -19.19
CA ALA A 450 21.43 -4.20 -19.01
C ALA A 450 22.82 -4.31 -18.35
N PRO A 451 22.98 -5.22 -17.34
CA PRO A 451 24.25 -5.45 -16.68
C PRO A 451 25.33 -5.93 -17.63
#